data_115fd09adfe8ba24b66a84f07dbc24c2
#
_entry.id   115fd09adfe8ba24b66a84f07dbc24c2
#
_cell.length_a   1.000
_cell.length_b   1.000
_cell.length_c   1.000
_cell.angle_alpha   90.00
_cell.angle_beta   90.00
_cell.angle_gamma   90.00
#
_symmetry.space_group_name_H-M   'P 1'
#
loop_
_entity.id
_entity.type
_entity.pdbx_description
1 polymer ?
#
loop_
_entity_poly.entity_id
_entity_poly.type
_entity_poly.pdbx_seq_one_letter_code
_entity_poly.pdbx_strand_id
1 'polypeptide(L)' 'MDNETSHGSPYDRGAADSYYRRGRRPHYYINKDTPGARRIDQFGMTREQINEYHRGFDDNEERQEYKDWG' A
#
# COMPACT_ATOMS: atom_id res chain seq x y z
N MET A 1 12.35 9.35 -11.91
CA MET A 1 11.95 9.23 -11.52
C MET A 1 11.34 9.00 -10.83
N ASP A 2 11.02 8.78 -10.66
CA ASP A 2 10.47 8.62 -10.02
C ASP A 2 9.92 8.27 -9.34
N ASN A 3 9.79 8.24 -9.02
CA ASN A 3 9.30 7.83 -8.24
C ASN A 3 8.26 7.99 -7.55
N GLU A 4 7.50 8.24 -7.93
CA GLU A 4 6.36 8.43 -7.42
C GLU A 4 5.74 7.29 -6.94
N THR A 5 6.07 6.22 -7.32
CA THR A 5 5.63 5.00 -6.71
C THR A 5 6.51 4.75 -5.54
N SER A 6 6.61 5.69 -4.66
CA SER A 6 7.40 5.49 -3.48
C SER A 6 6.82 4.34 -2.67
N HIS A 7 7.66 3.71 -1.88
CA HIS A 7 7.27 2.53 -1.15
C HIS A 7 6.18 2.78 -0.12
N GLY A 8 5.89 4.00 0.19
CA GLY A 8 4.90 4.31 1.19
C GLY A 8 3.56 4.73 0.64
N SER A 9 3.40 4.80 -0.68
CA SER A 9 2.17 5.31 -1.26
C SER A 9 0.99 4.40 -0.97
N PRO A 10 -0.24 4.93 -1.00
CA PRO A 10 -1.41 4.09 -0.77
C PRO A 10 -1.49 2.91 -1.74
N TYR A 11 -1.21 3.15 -3.02
CA TYR A 11 -1.23 2.07 -4.00
C TYR A 11 -0.21 0.99 -3.65
N ASP A 12 1.00 1.42 -3.31
CA ASP A 12 2.06 0.48 -2.99
C ASP A 12 1.71 -0.35 -1.76
N ARG A 13 1.10 0.28 -0.75
CA ARG A 13 0.75 -0.45 0.45
C ARG A 13 -0.39 -1.42 0.21
N GLY A 14 -1.32 -1.07 -0.68
CA GLY A 14 -2.37 -2.00 -1.05
C GLY A 14 -1.81 -3.22 -1.74
N ALA A 15 -0.93 -3.01 -2.70
CA ALA A 15 -0.30 -4.12 -3.39
C ALA A 15 0.52 -4.98 -2.44
N ALA A 16 1.21 -4.36 -1.49
CA ALA A 16 2.01 -5.11 -0.52
C ALA A 16 1.13 -5.97 0.37
N ASP A 17 0.00 -5.42 0.83
CA ASP A 17 -0.88 -6.19 1.69
C ASP A 17 -1.45 -7.41 0.96
N SER A 18 -1.77 -7.25 -0.33
CA SER A 18 -2.18 -8.39 -1.13
C SER A 18 -1.05 -9.40 -1.29
N TYR A 19 0.15 -8.90 -1.59
CA TYR A 19 1.30 -9.77 -1.82
C TYR A 19 1.60 -10.62 -0.59
N TYR A 20 1.50 -10.02 0.61
CA TYR A 20 1.77 -10.75 1.84
C TYR A 20 0.53 -11.42 2.41
N ARG A 21 -0.59 -11.36 1.68
CA ARG A 21 -1.83 -11.99 2.07
C ARG A 21 -2.36 -11.48 3.39
N ARG A 22 -2.16 -10.19 3.61
CA ARG A 22 -2.74 -9.54 4.77
C ARG A 22 -4.08 -8.95 4.38
N GLY A 23 -5.05 -8.87 5.01
CA GLY A 23 -6.33 -8.31 4.61
C GLY A 23 -6.24 -6.85 4.23
N ARG A 24 -7.34 -6.30 3.74
CA ARG A 24 -7.40 -4.91 3.34
C ARG A 24 -7.40 -4.04 4.58
N ARG A 25 -6.41 -3.16 4.69
CA ARG A 25 -6.31 -2.19 5.77
C ARG A 25 -5.74 -0.92 5.18
N PRO A 26 -6.61 -0.03 4.66
CA PRO A 26 -6.11 1.17 4.01
C PRO A 26 -5.18 1.98 4.92
N HIS A 27 -4.02 2.27 4.41
CA HIS A 27 -3.01 3.06 5.10
C HIS A 27 -1.94 3.45 4.10
N TYR A 28 -1.09 4.38 4.51
CA TYR A 28 0.10 4.68 3.73
C TYR A 28 1.14 5.27 4.68
N TYR A 29 2.34 5.47 4.17
CA TYR A 29 3.42 6.00 4.97
C TYR A 29 3.94 7.29 4.37
N ILE A 30 4.30 8.24 5.24
CA ILE A 30 4.97 9.46 4.85
C ILE A 30 6.42 9.26 5.24
N ASN A 31 7.32 9.59 4.31
CA ASN A 31 8.77 9.50 4.57
C ASN A 31 9.20 8.11 5.03
N LYS A 32 8.62 7.09 4.38
CA LYS A 32 8.98 5.72 4.72
C LYS A 32 10.48 5.51 4.56
N ASP A 33 11.04 4.69 5.44
CA ASP A 33 12.46 4.35 5.44
C ASP A 33 13.34 5.50 5.92
N THR A 34 12.77 6.44 6.67
CA THR A 34 13.53 7.50 7.30
C THR A 34 13.13 7.58 8.76
N PRO A 35 13.94 8.26 9.59
CA PRO A 35 13.55 8.43 10.99
C PRO A 35 12.26 9.21 11.19
N GLY A 36 11.81 9.95 10.18
CA GLY A 36 10.57 10.68 10.28
C GLY A 36 9.38 9.95 9.70
N ALA A 37 9.48 8.64 9.50
CA ALA A 37 8.40 7.88 8.90
C ALA A 37 7.17 7.91 9.79
N ARG A 38 6.00 8.07 9.18
CA ARG A 38 4.73 8.08 9.88
C ARG A 38 3.72 7.25 9.12
N ARG A 39 2.96 6.46 9.86
CA ARG A 39 1.88 5.67 9.27
C ARG A 39 0.58 6.45 9.38
N ILE A 40 -0.11 6.59 8.27
CA ILE A 40 -1.41 7.24 8.22
C ILE A 40 -2.44 6.15 7.96
N ASP A 41 -3.36 5.94 8.88
CA ASP A 41 -4.38 4.92 8.69
C ASP A 41 -5.58 5.51 7.95
N GLN A 42 -6.61 4.67 7.73
CA GLN A 42 -7.72 5.07 6.88
C GLN A 42 -8.44 6.31 7.39
N PHE A 43 -8.38 6.59 8.67
CA PHE A 43 -9.07 7.75 9.20
C PHE A 43 -8.36 9.06 8.83
N GLY A 44 -7.09 8.98 8.46
CA GLY A 44 -6.35 10.14 7.99
C GLY A 44 -6.19 10.18 6.48
N MET A 45 -6.87 9.32 5.75
CA MET A 45 -6.73 9.24 4.30
C MET A 45 -7.92 9.91 3.63
N THR A 46 -7.65 10.53 2.47
CA THR A 46 -8.73 11.03 1.64
C THR A 46 -9.40 9.85 0.94
N ARG A 47 -10.58 10.11 0.37
CA ARG A 47 -11.26 9.08 -0.39
C ARG A 47 -10.39 8.59 -1.56
N GLU A 48 -9.71 9.52 -2.22
CA GLU A 48 -8.84 9.13 -3.32
C GLU A 48 -7.72 8.23 -2.86
N GLN A 49 -7.13 8.52 -1.71
CA GLN A 49 -6.06 7.69 -1.18
C GLN A 49 -6.56 6.30 -0.83
N ILE A 50 -7.74 6.22 -0.26
CA ILE A 50 -8.34 4.92 0.05
C ILE A 50 -8.60 4.14 -1.23
N ASN A 51 -9.11 4.81 -2.26
CA ASN A 51 -9.35 4.17 -3.54
C ASN A 51 -8.04 3.68 -4.16
N GLU A 52 -6.97 4.46 -4.04
CA GLU A 52 -5.68 4.03 -4.55
C GLU A 52 -5.17 2.80 -3.83
N TYR A 53 -5.39 2.74 -2.52
CA TYR A 53 -5.01 1.54 -1.77
C TYR A 53 -5.74 0.32 -2.31
N HIS A 54 -7.05 0.44 -2.48
CA HIS A 54 -7.82 -0.70 -2.98
C HIS A 54 -7.42 -1.07 -4.39
N ARG A 55 -7.07 -0.08 -5.22
CA ARG A 55 -6.62 -0.36 -6.57
C ARG A 55 -5.33 -1.16 -6.54
N GLY A 56 -4.39 -0.77 -5.68
CA GLY A 56 -3.14 -1.52 -5.57
C GLY A 56 -3.39 -2.94 -5.12
N PHE A 57 -4.26 -3.10 -4.13
CA PHE A 57 -4.61 -4.42 -3.64
C PHE A 57 -5.24 -5.26 -4.75
N ASP A 58 -6.22 -4.68 -5.45
CA ASP A 58 -6.92 -5.41 -6.50
C ASP A 58 -6.00 -5.75 -7.68
N ASP A 59 -5.12 -4.82 -8.05
CA ASP A 59 -4.19 -5.09 -9.14
C ASP A 59 -3.29 -6.26 -8.81
N ASN A 60 -2.82 -6.33 -7.57
CA ASN A 60 -1.96 -7.45 -7.19
C ASN A 60 -2.76 -8.75 -7.12
N GLU A 61 -4.02 -8.68 -6.65
CA GLU A 61 -4.86 -9.86 -6.64
C GLU A 61 -5.05 -10.39 -8.05
N GLU A 62 -5.23 -9.49 -9.00
CA GLU A 62 -5.41 -9.91 -10.38
C GLU A 62 -4.15 -10.51 -10.96
N ARG A 63 -2.98 -9.96 -10.59
CA ARG A 63 -1.71 -10.54 -11.02
C ARG A 63 -1.39 -11.82 -10.28
N GLN A 64 -2.02 -12.04 -9.13
CA GLN A 64 -1.81 -13.23 -8.31
C GLN A 64 -0.36 -13.39 -7.89
N GLU A 65 0.26 -12.27 -7.55
CA GLU A 65 1.63 -12.28 -7.06
C GLU A 65 1.60 -12.29 -5.55
N TYR A 66 2.00 -13.41 -4.96
CA TYR A 66 1.92 -13.56 -3.53
C TYR A 66 3.24 -14.04 -2.96
N LYS A 67 3.48 -13.66 -1.72
CA LYS A 67 4.64 -14.13 -1.01
C LYS A 67 4.56 -15.65 -0.88
N ASP A 68 5.66 -16.31 -1.17
CA ASP A 68 5.73 -17.76 -1.03
C ASP A 68 6.08 -18.11 0.39
N TRP A 69 5.13 -18.63 1.12
CA TRP A 69 5.35 -19.00 2.51
C TRP A 69 5.82 -20.45 2.64
N GLY A 70 5.73 -21.21 1.59
CA GLY A 70 6.13 -22.59 1.59
C GLY A 70 7.63 -22.77 1.42
#